data_925e539fc83dfa0f13813774a2825db8
#
_entry.id   925e539fc83dfa0f13813774a2825db8
#
_cell.length_a   1.000
_cell.length_b   1.000
_cell.length_c   1.000
_cell.angle_alpha   90.00
_cell.angle_beta   90.00
_cell.angle_gamma   90.00
#
_symmetry.space_group_name_H-M   'P 1'
#
loop_
_entity.id
_entity.type
_entity.pdbx_description
1 polymer ?
#
loop_
_entity_poly.entity_id
_entity_poly.type
_entity_poly.pdbx_seq_one_letter_code
_entity_poly.pdbx_strand_id
1 'polypeptide(L)'
;SGAVHGSLQAGALTSTYTSSQGLMLMIPNMFKIAGELLPGVFHVASRLVASNGLGIFCDHSDVMTIRTTGFAMLSSASVQQAMDLAAVAHLSAIKGRVPFLHFFDGFRTSHEIQKIEVLEYDELAKLVDKDAINAFRRSAMNPDHPSVRGTVQNADIHFQQREVINKYWNELPDVVEHYMGEINRLTGRDYHLFNYYGAPDAERM
;
A
#
# COMPACT_ATOMS: atom_id res chain seq x y z
N SER A 1 6.41 7.65 11.56
CA SER A 1 6.62 6.29 11.01
C SER A 1 6.96 5.25 12.09
N GLY A 2 7.75 5.60 13.14
CA GLY A 2 8.08 4.66 14.22
C GLY A 2 6.86 4.12 14.96
N ALA A 3 5.88 4.96 15.28
CA ALA A 3 4.63 4.54 15.92
C ALA A 3 3.84 3.56 15.04
N VAL A 4 3.78 3.80 13.72
CA VAL A 4 3.12 2.89 12.76
C VAL A 4 3.81 1.53 12.74
N HIS A 5 5.15 1.51 12.67
CA HIS A 5 5.93 0.28 12.70
C HIS A 5 5.70 -0.50 14.01
N GLY A 6 5.78 0.17 15.17
CA GLY A 6 5.53 -0.46 16.47
C GLY A 6 4.11 -1.00 16.61
N SER A 7 3.10 -0.26 16.11
CA SER A 7 1.70 -0.70 16.10
C SER A 7 1.49 -1.96 15.26
N LEU A 8 2.07 -2.00 14.06
CA LEU A 8 2.03 -3.19 13.18
C LEU A 8 2.74 -4.38 13.83
N GLN A 9 3.91 -4.17 14.46
CA GLN A 9 4.61 -5.25 15.18
C GLN A 9 3.82 -5.80 16.37
N ALA A 10 3.01 -4.96 17.00
CA ALA A 10 2.09 -5.37 18.07
C ALA A 10 0.81 -6.06 17.55
N GLY A 11 0.67 -6.28 16.24
CA GLY A 11 -0.47 -6.98 15.64
C GLY A 11 -1.71 -6.11 15.38
N ALA A 12 -1.58 -4.79 15.47
CA ALA A 12 -2.65 -3.88 15.13
C ALA A 12 -2.57 -3.49 13.64
N LEU A 13 -3.65 -3.69 12.89
CA LEU A 13 -3.77 -3.16 11.54
C LEU A 13 -3.70 -1.64 11.61
N THR A 14 -2.79 -1.05 10.85
CA THR A 14 -2.45 0.37 11.00
C THR A 14 -2.30 1.02 9.63
N SER A 15 -2.90 2.20 9.50
CA SER A 15 -2.72 3.08 8.36
C SER A 15 -2.17 4.44 8.81
N THR A 16 -1.62 5.19 7.86
CA THR A 16 -1.15 6.56 8.09
C THR A 16 -1.36 7.41 6.84
N TYR A 17 -1.34 8.72 7.05
CA TYR A 17 -1.54 9.72 6.00
C TYR A 17 -0.33 10.65 5.98
N THR A 18 0.17 10.95 4.79
CA THR A 18 1.35 11.83 4.64
C THR A 18 1.41 12.47 3.26
N SER A 19 2.45 13.26 3.03
CA SER A 19 2.69 13.98 1.79
C SER A 19 4.16 14.38 1.69
N SER A 20 4.73 14.43 0.49
CA SER A 20 6.01 15.07 0.16
C SER A 20 7.16 14.69 1.11
N GLN A 21 7.82 15.67 1.73
CA GLN A 21 8.93 15.45 2.67
C GLN A 21 8.54 14.56 3.85
N GLY A 22 7.29 14.60 4.30
CA GLY A 22 6.78 13.74 5.37
C GLY A 22 6.89 12.26 5.01
N LEU A 23 6.56 11.91 3.75
CA LEU A 23 6.75 10.56 3.22
C LEU A 23 8.24 10.16 3.20
N MET A 24 9.09 11.06 2.73
CA MET A 24 10.54 10.79 2.62
C MET A 24 11.18 10.55 4.00
N LEU A 25 10.73 11.24 5.05
CA LEU A 25 11.16 11.00 6.44
C LEU A 25 10.75 9.61 6.97
N MET A 26 9.85 8.92 6.29
CA MET A 26 9.40 7.57 6.67
C MET A 26 10.24 6.46 6.05
N ILE A 27 11.08 6.73 5.05
CA ILE A 27 11.82 5.75 4.25
C ILE A 27 12.52 4.68 5.09
N PRO A 28 13.31 4.99 6.13
CA PRO A 28 13.98 3.96 6.90
C PRO A 28 13.03 2.93 7.54
N ASN A 29 11.89 3.40 8.05
CA ASN A 29 10.87 2.52 8.62
C ASN A 29 10.06 1.79 7.55
N MET A 30 9.89 2.37 6.35
CA MET A 30 9.23 1.70 5.23
C MET A 30 10.01 0.45 4.80
N PHE A 31 11.33 0.53 4.67
CA PHE A 31 12.17 -0.65 4.41
C PHE A 31 11.96 -1.75 5.46
N LYS A 32 11.85 -1.38 6.74
CA LYS A 32 11.61 -2.35 7.82
C LYS A 32 10.22 -2.96 7.73
N ILE A 33 9.18 -2.15 7.56
CA ILE A 33 7.79 -2.60 7.44
C ILE A 33 7.66 -3.59 6.28
N ALA A 34 8.25 -3.28 5.12
CA ALA A 34 8.23 -4.15 3.96
C ALA A 34 9.03 -5.44 4.17
N GLY A 35 10.26 -5.34 4.68
CA GLY A 35 11.12 -6.50 4.96
C GLY A 35 10.56 -7.44 6.03
N GLU A 36 9.76 -6.92 6.94
CA GLU A 36 9.09 -7.69 8.00
C GLU A 36 7.70 -8.21 7.59
N LEU A 37 7.26 -7.96 6.34
CA LEU A 37 5.97 -8.39 5.77
C LEU A 37 4.78 -7.92 6.62
N LEU A 38 4.79 -6.67 7.03
CA LEU A 38 3.75 -6.06 7.85
C LEU A 38 2.70 -5.37 6.98
N PRO A 39 1.39 -5.68 7.13
CA PRO A 39 0.31 -5.21 6.25
C PRO A 39 -0.11 -3.77 6.56
N GLY A 40 0.79 -2.81 6.45
CA GLY A 40 0.51 -1.40 6.63
C GLY A 40 0.03 -0.73 5.35
N VAL A 41 -0.85 0.26 5.45
CA VAL A 41 -1.29 1.06 4.31
C VAL A 41 -1.00 2.53 4.57
N PHE A 42 -0.24 3.15 3.65
CA PHE A 42 0.08 4.57 3.67
C PHE A 42 -0.72 5.28 2.59
N HIS A 43 -1.59 6.19 2.98
CA HIS A 43 -2.32 7.02 2.05
C HIS A 43 -1.56 8.33 1.85
N VAL A 44 -1.24 8.65 0.60
CA VAL A 44 -0.35 9.76 0.27
C VAL A 44 -1.03 10.71 -0.71
N ALA A 45 -1.26 11.94 -0.24
CA ALA A 45 -1.56 13.06 -1.12
C ALA A 45 -0.23 13.55 -1.73
N SER A 46 0.12 12.98 -2.89
CA SER A 46 1.42 13.19 -3.52
C SER A 46 1.64 14.65 -3.89
N ARG A 47 2.82 15.16 -3.60
CA ARG A 47 3.24 16.54 -3.94
C ARG A 47 4.68 16.54 -4.38
N LEU A 48 5.07 17.59 -5.12
CA LEU A 48 6.47 17.81 -5.45
C LEU A 48 7.33 17.92 -4.18
N VAL A 49 8.55 17.47 -4.28
CA VAL A 49 9.54 17.59 -3.22
C VAL A 49 10.15 19.00 -3.27
N ALA A 50 10.04 19.75 -2.18
CA ALA A 50 10.62 21.08 -2.10
C ALA A 50 12.15 21.03 -2.28
N SER A 51 12.67 21.87 -3.15
CA SER A 51 14.10 22.04 -3.40
C SER A 51 14.48 23.51 -3.27
N ASN A 52 14.63 24.23 -4.37
CA ASN A 52 14.83 25.69 -4.39
C ASN A 52 13.51 26.48 -4.23
N GLY A 53 12.38 25.80 -4.28
CA GLY A 53 11.05 26.37 -4.08
C GLY A 53 10.06 25.32 -3.59
N LEU A 54 8.92 25.76 -3.12
CA LEU A 54 7.79 24.94 -2.69
C LEU A 54 6.65 25.08 -3.70
N GLY A 55 6.08 23.96 -4.11
CA GLY A 55 4.85 23.92 -4.90
C GLY A 55 3.82 23.01 -4.25
N ILE A 56 2.55 23.28 -4.55
CA ILE A 56 1.43 22.51 -4.02
C ILE A 56 0.95 21.43 -4.98
N PHE A 57 1.31 21.56 -6.26
CA PHE A 57 0.91 20.58 -7.28
C PHE A 57 1.81 19.34 -7.26
N CYS A 58 1.24 18.23 -7.66
CA CYS A 58 1.92 16.94 -7.72
C CYS A 58 2.78 16.84 -8.99
N ASP A 59 4.00 16.29 -8.83
CA ASP A 59 4.88 15.83 -9.90
C ASP A 59 5.33 14.38 -9.68
N HIS A 60 4.77 13.70 -8.67
CA HIS A 60 5.09 12.35 -8.22
C HIS A 60 6.54 12.13 -7.75
N SER A 61 7.35 13.16 -7.59
CA SER A 61 8.74 13.05 -7.14
C SER A 61 8.87 12.39 -5.77
N ASP A 62 7.93 12.66 -4.86
CA ASP A 62 7.88 12.06 -3.53
C ASP A 62 7.62 10.54 -3.59
N VAL A 63 6.58 10.11 -4.27
CA VAL A 63 6.23 8.68 -4.37
C VAL A 63 7.25 7.90 -5.20
N MET A 64 7.83 8.51 -6.24
CA MET A 64 8.88 7.86 -7.03
C MET A 64 10.17 7.70 -6.23
N THR A 65 10.46 8.57 -5.28
CA THR A 65 11.64 8.45 -4.40
C THR A 65 11.56 7.21 -3.53
N ILE A 66 10.38 6.79 -3.10
CA ILE A 66 10.22 5.64 -2.18
C ILE A 66 10.01 4.30 -2.90
N ARG A 67 9.97 4.26 -4.22
CA ARG A 67 9.66 3.05 -5.01
C ARG A 67 10.53 1.83 -4.69
N THR A 68 11.71 2.05 -4.11
CA THR A 68 12.65 0.98 -3.76
C THR A 68 12.44 0.41 -2.36
N THR A 69 11.51 0.95 -1.58
CA THR A 69 11.28 0.53 -0.18
C THR A 69 10.64 -0.84 -0.03
N GLY A 70 10.04 -1.38 -1.11
CA GLY A 70 9.31 -2.65 -1.08
C GLY A 70 7.81 -2.49 -0.77
N PHE A 71 7.29 -1.26 -0.73
CA PHE A 71 5.85 -1.03 -0.71
C PHE A 71 5.25 -1.25 -2.10
N ALA A 72 4.13 -1.94 -2.17
CA ALA A 72 3.30 -1.94 -3.37
C ALA A 72 2.70 -0.55 -3.59
N MET A 73 2.72 -0.08 -4.83
CA MET A 73 2.27 1.27 -5.17
C MET A 73 0.96 1.19 -5.93
N LEU A 74 -0.10 1.82 -5.41
CA LEU A 74 -1.43 1.87 -6.00
C LEU A 74 -1.85 3.32 -6.20
N SER A 75 -2.10 3.71 -7.45
CA SER A 75 -2.45 5.08 -7.83
C SER A 75 -3.95 5.24 -8.04
N SER A 76 -4.51 6.36 -7.59
CA SER A 76 -5.89 6.77 -7.86
C SER A 76 -5.92 8.11 -8.58
N ALA A 77 -6.73 8.24 -9.63
CA ALA A 77 -6.81 9.43 -10.47
C ALA A 77 -8.03 10.33 -10.18
N SER A 78 -8.93 9.89 -9.29
CA SER A 78 -10.13 10.65 -8.91
C SER A 78 -10.53 10.38 -7.47
N VAL A 79 -11.42 11.21 -6.91
CA VAL A 79 -11.94 11.05 -5.54
C VAL A 79 -12.67 9.70 -5.39
N GLN A 80 -13.43 9.27 -6.41
CA GLN A 80 -14.10 7.97 -6.40
C GLN A 80 -13.10 6.83 -6.39
N GLN A 81 -12.07 6.89 -7.24
CA GLN A 81 -11.00 5.89 -7.24
C GLN A 81 -10.26 5.86 -5.91
N ALA A 82 -10.02 7.03 -5.29
CA ALA A 82 -9.35 7.08 -3.99
C ALA A 82 -10.16 6.35 -2.91
N MET A 83 -11.49 6.43 -2.94
CA MET A 83 -12.36 5.67 -2.05
C MET A 83 -12.29 4.16 -2.31
N ASP A 84 -12.46 3.75 -3.54
CA ASP A 84 -12.59 2.34 -3.93
C ASP A 84 -11.25 1.59 -3.82
N LEU A 85 -10.18 2.20 -4.33
CA LEU A 85 -8.85 1.58 -4.33
C LEU A 85 -8.18 1.63 -2.94
N ALA A 86 -8.64 2.50 -2.02
CA ALA A 86 -8.25 2.39 -0.62
C ALA A 86 -8.69 1.04 -0.02
N ALA A 87 -9.91 0.58 -0.32
CA ALA A 87 -10.38 -0.73 0.11
C ALA A 87 -9.52 -1.85 -0.48
N VAL A 88 -9.21 -1.79 -1.79
CA VAL A 88 -8.30 -2.75 -2.44
C VAL A 88 -6.94 -2.79 -1.77
N ALA A 89 -6.34 -1.62 -1.46
CA ALA A 89 -5.04 -1.54 -0.80
C ALA A 89 -5.04 -2.23 0.57
N HIS A 90 -6.08 -2.00 1.40
CA HIS A 90 -6.19 -2.63 2.71
C HIS A 90 -6.40 -4.14 2.63
N LEU A 91 -7.33 -4.59 1.80
CA LEU A 91 -7.63 -6.02 1.63
C LEU A 91 -6.40 -6.77 1.07
N SER A 92 -5.74 -6.19 0.08
CA SER A 92 -4.54 -6.77 -0.54
C SER A 92 -3.35 -6.79 0.42
N ALA A 93 -3.16 -5.74 1.23
CA ALA A 93 -2.09 -5.71 2.24
C ALA A 93 -2.28 -6.84 3.27
N ILE A 94 -3.50 -7.04 3.75
CA ILE A 94 -3.83 -8.09 4.72
C ILE A 94 -3.56 -9.47 4.11
N LYS A 95 -4.09 -9.74 2.93
CA LYS A 95 -3.97 -11.04 2.25
C LYS A 95 -2.55 -11.32 1.79
N GLY A 96 -1.92 -10.38 1.10
CA GLY A 96 -0.60 -10.52 0.49
C GLY A 96 0.57 -10.32 1.46
N ARG A 97 0.34 -9.79 2.66
CA ARG A 97 1.39 -9.46 3.65
C ARG A 97 2.44 -8.48 3.12
N VAL A 98 2.08 -7.68 2.14
CA VAL A 98 2.93 -6.62 1.58
C VAL A 98 2.31 -5.27 1.92
N PRO A 99 3.07 -4.31 2.45
CA PRO A 99 2.53 -2.99 2.73
C PRO A 99 2.24 -2.22 1.44
N PHE A 100 1.24 -1.35 1.51
CA PHE A 100 0.81 -0.53 0.37
C PHE A 100 1.06 0.95 0.58
N LEU A 101 1.51 1.59 -0.49
CA LEU A 101 1.43 3.01 -0.69
C LEU A 101 0.27 3.28 -1.65
N HIS A 102 -0.86 3.71 -1.13
CA HIS A 102 -1.99 4.19 -1.92
C HIS A 102 -1.87 5.70 -2.07
N PHE A 103 -1.73 6.20 -3.29
CA PHE A 103 -1.49 7.61 -3.54
C PHE A 103 -2.39 8.20 -4.61
N PHE A 104 -2.60 9.48 -4.53
CA PHE A 104 -3.39 10.29 -5.44
C PHE A 104 -2.80 11.69 -5.53
N ASP A 105 -3.23 12.48 -6.52
CA ASP A 105 -2.76 13.86 -6.68
C ASP A 105 -3.08 14.69 -5.42
N GLY A 106 -2.03 15.21 -4.83
CA GLY A 106 -2.14 16.13 -3.70
C GLY A 106 -2.52 17.52 -4.17
N PHE A 107 -3.48 18.13 -3.84
CA PHE A 107 -4.12 19.36 -4.20
C PHE A 107 -5.33 19.15 -5.13
N ARG A 108 -5.18 18.60 -6.32
CA ARG A 108 -6.33 18.37 -7.21
C ARG A 108 -7.29 17.37 -6.58
N THR A 109 -6.90 16.11 -6.47
CA THR A 109 -7.78 15.06 -5.91
C THR A 109 -8.03 15.25 -4.41
N SER A 110 -7.00 15.62 -3.63
CA SER A 110 -7.14 15.73 -2.16
C SER A 110 -8.00 16.90 -1.69
N HIS A 111 -8.21 17.93 -2.51
CA HIS A 111 -9.02 19.12 -2.20
C HIS A 111 -10.28 19.24 -3.06
N GLU A 112 -10.49 18.30 -3.96
CA GLU A 112 -11.67 18.27 -4.81
C GLU A 112 -12.92 17.89 -4.00
N ILE A 113 -14.00 18.63 -4.22
CA ILE A 113 -15.31 18.33 -3.64
C ILE A 113 -16.15 17.62 -4.69
N GLN A 114 -16.34 16.33 -4.54
CA GLN A 114 -17.17 15.52 -5.42
C GLN A 114 -18.19 14.72 -4.65
N LYS A 115 -19.35 14.48 -5.27
CA LYS A 115 -20.27 13.45 -4.83
C LYS A 115 -19.74 12.09 -5.30
N ILE A 116 -19.51 11.19 -4.35
CA ILE A 116 -19.05 9.83 -4.60
C ILE A 116 -20.07 8.80 -4.10
N GLU A 117 -20.01 7.60 -4.63
CA GLU A 117 -20.70 6.44 -4.09
C GLU A 117 -19.84 5.80 -3.02
N VAL A 118 -20.40 5.60 -1.84
CA VAL A 118 -19.69 5.03 -0.68
C VAL A 118 -19.88 3.53 -0.67
N LEU A 119 -18.81 2.79 -0.41
CA LEU A 119 -18.86 1.34 -0.20
C LEU A 119 -19.49 1.04 1.16
N GLU A 120 -20.45 0.12 1.18
CA GLU A 120 -21.11 -0.32 2.41
C GLU A 120 -20.16 -1.17 3.25
N TYR A 121 -20.05 -0.83 4.55
CA TYR A 121 -19.12 -1.51 5.46
C TYR A 121 -19.41 -3.01 5.59
N ASP A 122 -20.69 -3.40 5.60
CA ASP A 122 -21.08 -4.81 5.71
C ASP A 122 -20.64 -5.63 4.50
N GLU A 123 -20.63 -5.03 3.31
CA GLU A 123 -20.14 -5.67 2.09
C GLU A 123 -18.61 -5.77 2.11
N LEU A 124 -17.91 -4.71 2.51
CA LEU A 124 -16.45 -4.75 2.68
C LEU A 124 -16.01 -5.77 3.73
N ALA A 125 -16.76 -5.90 4.83
CA ALA A 125 -16.45 -6.84 5.90
C ALA A 125 -16.49 -8.31 5.43
N LYS A 126 -17.30 -8.64 4.41
CA LYS A 126 -17.38 -9.97 3.81
C LYS A 126 -16.13 -10.32 2.99
N LEU A 127 -15.44 -9.32 2.44
CA LEU A 127 -14.24 -9.49 1.63
C LEU A 127 -12.97 -9.69 2.47
N VAL A 128 -13.03 -9.38 3.76
CA VAL A 128 -11.87 -9.46 4.66
C VAL A 128 -11.48 -10.90 4.93
N ASP A 129 -10.23 -11.26 4.60
CA ASP A 129 -9.63 -12.55 4.97
C ASP A 129 -9.31 -12.58 6.48
N LYS A 130 -10.22 -13.16 7.25
CA LYS A 130 -10.09 -13.28 8.72
C LYS A 130 -8.94 -14.19 9.13
N ASP A 131 -8.62 -15.19 8.34
CA ASP A 131 -7.50 -16.12 8.63
C ASP A 131 -6.17 -15.40 8.43
N ALA A 132 -6.05 -14.56 7.42
CA ALA A 132 -4.88 -13.71 7.22
C ALA A 132 -4.68 -12.72 8.38
N ILE A 133 -5.76 -12.07 8.87
CA ILE A 133 -5.70 -11.21 10.06
C ILE A 133 -5.26 -12.00 11.29
N ASN A 134 -5.83 -13.18 11.51
CA ASN A 134 -5.48 -14.02 12.65
C ASN A 134 -4.03 -14.51 12.56
N ALA A 135 -3.55 -14.87 11.37
CA ALA A 135 -2.15 -15.23 11.14
C ALA A 135 -1.21 -14.05 11.43
N PHE A 136 -1.55 -12.84 10.97
CA PHE A 136 -0.82 -11.62 11.27
C PHE A 136 -0.74 -11.36 12.79
N ARG A 137 -1.87 -11.44 13.50
CA ARG A 137 -1.94 -11.25 14.96
C ARG A 137 -1.16 -12.31 15.72
N ARG A 138 -1.19 -13.58 15.31
CA ARG A 138 -0.38 -14.64 15.92
C ARG A 138 1.12 -14.41 15.76
N SER A 139 1.54 -13.72 14.70
CA SER A 139 2.93 -13.38 14.47
C SER A 139 3.38 -12.09 15.17
N ALA A 140 2.48 -11.41 15.90
CA ALA A 140 2.80 -10.19 16.62
C ALA A 140 3.81 -10.43 17.75
N MET A 141 4.52 -9.37 18.15
CA MET A 141 5.38 -9.40 19.33
C MET A 141 4.52 -9.67 20.58
N ASN A 142 4.83 -10.76 21.25
CA ASN A 142 4.12 -11.20 22.45
C ASN A 142 5.14 -11.75 23.47
N PRO A 143 5.14 -11.30 24.73
CA PRO A 143 6.04 -11.82 25.75
C PRO A 143 5.85 -13.31 26.04
N ASP A 144 4.63 -13.85 25.87
CA ASP A 144 4.36 -15.29 26.06
C ASP A 144 4.89 -16.15 24.90
N HIS A 145 5.04 -15.55 23.72
CA HIS A 145 5.57 -16.18 22.52
C HIS A 145 6.57 -15.24 21.84
N PRO A 146 7.77 -15.07 22.42
CA PRO A 146 8.72 -14.09 21.92
C PRO A 146 9.21 -14.44 20.51
N SER A 147 9.27 -13.43 19.67
CA SER A 147 9.83 -13.53 18.32
C SER A 147 10.85 -12.43 18.09
N VAL A 148 11.90 -12.74 17.34
CA VAL A 148 12.94 -11.78 16.97
C VAL A 148 12.77 -11.37 15.54
N ARG A 149 12.74 -10.06 15.29
CA ARG A 149 12.67 -9.45 13.96
C ARG A 149 13.73 -8.38 13.83
N GLY A 150 14.14 -8.11 12.58
CA GLY A 150 15.09 -7.04 12.31
C GLY A 150 16.46 -7.26 12.95
N THR A 151 16.95 -8.49 12.95
CA THR A 151 18.26 -8.87 13.48
C THR A 151 19.40 -8.32 12.63
N VAL A 152 20.61 -8.28 13.21
CA VAL A 152 21.84 -8.09 12.44
C VAL A 152 22.11 -9.36 11.63
N GLN A 153 22.28 -9.22 10.34
CA GLN A 153 22.52 -10.33 9.41
C GLN A 153 23.77 -10.04 8.58
N ASN A 154 24.65 -11.05 8.46
CA ASN A 154 25.76 -10.99 7.54
C ASN A 154 25.28 -11.15 6.08
N ALA A 155 26.13 -10.83 5.13
CA ALA A 155 25.76 -10.78 3.71
C ALA A 155 25.18 -12.11 3.19
N ASP A 156 25.70 -13.24 3.63
CA ASP A 156 25.25 -14.59 3.27
C ASP A 156 23.79 -14.85 3.72
N ILE A 157 23.47 -14.55 4.98
CA ILE A 157 22.13 -14.73 5.55
C ILE A 157 21.15 -13.68 4.99
N HIS A 158 21.58 -12.43 4.86
CA HIS A 158 20.72 -11.34 4.39
C HIS A 158 20.23 -11.57 2.96
N PHE A 159 21.09 -12.03 2.07
CA PHE A 159 20.71 -12.35 0.68
C PHE A 159 19.62 -13.43 0.65
N GLN A 160 19.83 -14.54 1.35
CA GLN A 160 18.86 -15.64 1.41
C GLN A 160 17.52 -15.19 2.00
N GLN A 161 17.56 -14.36 3.07
CA GLN A 161 16.34 -13.82 3.66
C GLN A 161 15.56 -12.94 2.66
N ARG A 162 16.26 -12.17 1.85
CA ARG A 162 15.62 -11.35 0.80
C ARG A 162 15.01 -12.21 -0.31
N GLU A 163 15.66 -13.31 -0.70
CA GLU A 163 15.13 -14.23 -1.71
C GLU A 163 13.87 -14.96 -1.23
N VAL A 164 13.84 -15.42 0.01
CA VAL A 164 12.69 -16.15 0.59
C VAL A 164 11.40 -15.32 0.56
N ILE A 165 11.50 -14.01 0.73
CA ILE A 165 10.32 -13.15 0.74
C ILE A 165 9.80 -12.78 -0.65
N ASN A 166 10.54 -13.03 -1.73
CA ASN A 166 10.16 -12.67 -3.11
C ASN A 166 8.81 -13.29 -3.51
N LYS A 167 8.45 -14.46 -2.98
CA LYS A 167 7.16 -15.10 -3.25
C LYS A 167 5.96 -14.19 -2.99
N TYR A 168 6.01 -13.36 -1.95
CA TYR A 168 4.90 -12.46 -1.59
C TYR A 168 4.70 -11.38 -2.64
N TRP A 169 5.80 -10.84 -3.23
CA TRP A 169 5.71 -9.87 -4.32
C TRP A 169 5.30 -10.52 -5.63
N ASN A 170 5.71 -11.76 -5.89
CA ASN A 170 5.33 -12.49 -7.09
C ASN A 170 3.83 -12.85 -7.11
N GLU A 171 3.26 -13.17 -5.96
CA GLU A 171 1.84 -13.49 -5.80
C GLU A 171 0.94 -12.24 -5.70
N LEU A 172 1.51 -11.08 -5.37
CA LEU A 172 0.75 -9.87 -5.07
C LEU A 172 -0.12 -9.37 -6.23
N PRO A 173 0.32 -9.37 -7.50
CA PRO A 173 -0.50 -8.93 -8.62
C PRO A 173 -1.84 -9.66 -8.69
N ASP A 174 -1.84 -10.98 -8.53
CA ASP A 174 -3.06 -11.80 -8.56
C ASP A 174 -3.98 -11.48 -7.37
N VAL A 175 -3.41 -11.20 -6.19
CA VAL A 175 -4.17 -10.78 -5.01
C VAL A 175 -4.84 -9.43 -5.24
N VAL A 176 -4.14 -8.48 -5.85
CA VAL A 176 -4.69 -7.14 -6.15
C VAL A 176 -5.79 -7.23 -7.19
N GLU A 177 -5.55 -7.97 -8.29
CA GLU A 177 -6.54 -8.16 -9.35
C GLU A 177 -7.81 -8.85 -8.83
N HIS A 178 -7.67 -9.84 -7.94
CA HIS A 178 -8.80 -10.46 -7.26
C HIS A 178 -9.64 -9.42 -6.50
N TYR A 179 -9.03 -8.58 -5.67
CA TYR A 179 -9.78 -7.58 -4.90
C TYR A 179 -10.31 -6.43 -5.76
N MET A 180 -9.63 -6.07 -6.84
CA MET A 180 -10.19 -5.16 -7.86
C MET A 180 -11.46 -5.76 -8.47
N GLY A 181 -11.45 -7.05 -8.84
CA GLY A 181 -12.62 -7.77 -9.33
C GLY A 181 -13.79 -7.79 -8.32
N GLU A 182 -13.51 -7.98 -7.02
CA GLU A 182 -14.54 -7.91 -5.98
C GLU A 182 -15.14 -6.51 -5.85
N ILE A 183 -14.32 -5.46 -5.87
CA ILE A 183 -14.82 -4.07 -5.87
C ILE A 183 -15.61 -3.76 -7.15
N ASN A 184 -15.16 -4.22 -8.32
CA ASN A 184 -15.89 -4.09 -9.57
C ASN A 184 -17.29 -4.73 -9.48
N ARG A 185 -17.37 -5.93 -8.90
CA ARG A 185 -18.64 -6.63 -8.68
C ARG A 185 -19.60 -5.86 -7.77
N LEU A 186 -19.09 -5.21 -6.72
CA LEU A 186 -19.90 -4.41 -5.79
C LEU A 186 -20.36 -3.07 -6.39
N THR A 187 -19.54 -2.47 -7.25
CA THR A 187 -19.72 -1.08 -7.67
C THR A 187 -20.14 -0.93 -9.14
N GLY A 188 -19.99 -1.98 -9.94
CA GLY A 188 -20.19 -1.92 -11.39
C GLY A 188 -19.07 -1.18 -12.15
N ARG A 189 -17.92 -0.92 -11.50
CA ARG A 189 -16.75 -0.28 -12.13
C ARG A 189 -15.85 -1.34 -12.78
N ASP A 190 -14.80 -0.87 -13.45
CA ASP A 190 -13.88 -1.72 -14.23
C ASP A 190 -12.42 -1.39 -13.85
N TYR A 191 -12.03 -1.79 -12.64
CA TYR A 191 -10.66 -1.64 -12.13
C TYR A 191 -9.83 -2.86 -12.49
N HIS A 192 -8.63 -2.62 -13.02
CA HIS A 192 -7.58 -3.59 -13.30
C HIS A 192 -6.24 -3.03 -12.88
N LEU A 193 -5.21 -3.88 -12.80
CA LEU A 193 -3.84 -3.44 -12.49
C LEU A 193 -3.38 -2.34 -13.45
N PHE A 194 -3.72 -2.48 -14.73
CA PHE A 194 -3.49 -1.49 -15.76
C PHE A 194 -4.67 -1.49 -16.74
N ASN A 195 -5.17 -0.31 -17.06
CA ASN A 195 -6.16 -0.12 -18.11
C ASN A 195 -5.50 0.52 -19.32
N TYR A 196 -5.75 -0.03 -20.51
CA TYR A 196 -5.26 0.55 -21.75
C TYR A 196 -6.22 1.64 -22.25
N TYR A 197 -5.65 2.79 -22.55
CA TYR A 197 -6.34 3.91 -23.18
C TYR A 197 -5.58 4.30 -24.45
N GLY A 198 -6.16 4.03 -25.62
CA GLY A 198 -5.53 4.33 -26.89
C GLY A 198 -6.23 3.66 -28.07
N ALA A 199 -5.60 3.72 -29.23
CA ALA A 199 -6.10 3.04 -30.42
C ALA A 199 -5.98 1.51 -30.23
N PRO A 200 -7.07 0.73 -30.49
CA PRO A 200 -7.03 -0.72 -30.26
C PRO A 200 -6.03 -1.47 -31.16
N ASP A 201 -5.62 -0.86 -32.24
CA ASP A 201 -4.68 -1.36 -33.25
C ASP A 201 -3.27 -0.73 -33.15
N ALA A 202 -2.95 -0.09 -32.04
CA ALA A 202 -1.63 0.51 -31.85
C ALA A 202 -0.54 -0.55 -31.82
N GLU A 203 0.47 -0.40 -32.68
CA GLU A 203 1.63 -1.30 -32.76
C GLU A 203 2.73 -0.95 -31.74
N ARG A 204 2.68 0.23 -31.13
CA ARG A 204 3.68 0.74 -30.16
C ARG A 204 2.99 1.50 -29.04
N MET A 205 3.48 1.34 -27.83
CA MET A 205 3.14 2.16 -26.66
C MET A 205 4.28 3.11 -26.36
#